data_971bc0993ee50b29be47f32816686c7f
#
_entry.id   971bc0993ee50b29be47f32816686c7f
#
_cell.length_a   1.000
_cell.length_b   1.000
_cell.length_c   1.000
_cell.angle_alpha   90.00
_cell.angle_beta   90.00
_cell.angle_gamma   90.00
#
_symmetry.space_group_name_H-M   'P 1'
#
loop_
_entity.id
_entity.type
_entity.pdbx_description
1 polymer ?
#
loop_
_entity_poly.entity_id
_entity_poly.type
_entity_poly.pdbx_seq_one_letter_code
_entity_poly.pdbx_strand_id
1 'polypeptide(L)'
;MEIITTNTKDGIILHGQLFESPNKENIIIHIHGMSGDLYLNSFYPAMEKNYPENGWSFLTTENRGTHSITQFNTTDGRCINIGNAYEKFEDCIYDIQAWIDKAKELGYKRIWLQAHSLGPSKVSYYMTNTPDNDVEGLIWLSPSD
;
A
#
# COMPACT_ATOMS: atom_id res chain seq x y z
N MET A 1 -12.01 11.86 0.20
CA MET A 1 -10.57 11.48 0.19
C MET A 1 -9.90 12.06 1.43
N GLU A 2 -9.13 11.26 2.12
CA GLU A 2 -8.38 11.61 3.32
C GLU A 2 -6.92 11.16 3.15
N ILE A 3 -5.97 12.00 3.58
CA ILE A 3 -4.56 11.60 3.65
C ILE A 3 -4.34 10.97 5.03
N ILE A 4 -3.86 9.75 5.03
CA ILE A 4 -3.54 9.00 6.24
C ILE A 4 -2.07 8.60 6.27
N THR A 5 -1.55 8.32 7.47
CA THR A 5 -0.18 7.88 7.66
C THR A 5 -0.12 6.56 8.42
N THR A 6 0.95 5.81 8.19
CA THR A 6 1.29 4.63 8.99
C THR A 6 2.79 4.59 9.22
N ASN A 7 3.21 3.83 10.24
CA ASN A 7 4.62 3.64 10.56
C ASN A 7 4.99 2.18 10.31
N THR A 8 6.06 1.97 9.57
CA THR A 8 6.61 0.63 9.40
C THR A 8 7.33 0.17 10.67
N LYS A 9 7.48 -1.14 10.83
CA LYS A 9 8.20 -1.73 11.99
C LYS A 9 9.65 -1.24 12.10
N ASP A 10 10.28 -0.91 10.98
CA ASP A 10 11.65 -0.37 10.92
C ASP A 10 11.70 1.16 10.95
N GLY A 11 10.55 1.81 11.24
CA GLY A 11 10.47 3.22 11.60
C GLY A 11 10.27 4.21 10.47
N ILE A 12 9.92 3.78 9.25
CA ILE A 12 9.58 4.68 8.14
C ILE A 12 8.14 5.15 8.28
N ILE A 13 7.89 6.44 8.04
CA ILE A 13 6.55 7.02 7.97
C ILE A 13 6.10 7.02 6.51
N LEU A 14 5.02 6.32 6.22
CA LEU A 14 4.41 6.21 4.89
C LEU A 14 3.09 6.98 4.84
N HIS A 15 2.75 7.51 3.65
CA HIS A 15 1.50 8.21 3.39
C HIS A 15 0.60 7.40 2.44
N GLY A 16 -0.71 7.56 2.61
CA GLY A 16 -1.72 6.97 1.74
C GLY A 16 -2.90 7.88 1.52
N GLN A 17 -3.62 7.67 0.43
CA GLN A 17 -4.89 8.35 0.15
C GLN A 17 -6.03 7.36 0.32
N LEU A 18 -6.90 7.62 1.28
CA LEU A 18 -8.06 6.81 1.57
C LEU A 18 -9.33 7.41 0.95
N PHE A 19 -10.00 6.62 0.15
CA PHE A 19 -11.31 6.87 -0.45
C PHE A 19 -12.32 5.95 0.22
N GLU A 20 -13.03 6.46 1.23
CA GLU A 20 -13.94 5.65 2.03
C GLU A 20 -15.23 5.34 1.31
N SER A 21 -15.68 4.08 1.41
CA SER A 21 -17.06 3.68 1.14
C SER A 21 -17.94 4.04 2.35
N PRO A 22 -19.25 4.34 2.14
CA PRO A 22 -20.20 4.49 3.24
C PRO A 22 -20.26 3.28 4.19
N ASN A 23 -19.99 2.10 3.67
CA ASN A 23 -19.83 0.88 4.45
C ASN A 23 -18.34 0.59 4.69
N LYS A 24 -17.86 0.82 5.92
CA LYS A 24 -16.46 0.60 6.33
C LYS A 24 -16.15 -0.88 6.64
N GLU A 25 -16.70 -1.84 5.92
CA GLU A 25 -16.36 -3.25 6.13
C GLU A 25 -15.21 -3.73 5.27
N ASN A 26 -15.18 -3.28 4.01
CA ASN A 26 -14.27 -3.80 2.99
C ASN A 26 -13.26 -2.73 2.57
N ILE A 27 -12.00 -3.11 2.41
CA ILE A 27 -10.96 -2.22 1.87
C ILE A 27 -10.09 -2.95 0.87
N ILE A 28 -9.75 -2.23 -0.21
CA ILE A 28 -8.71 -2.62 -1.16
C ILE A 28 -7.50 -1.70 -0.92
N ILE A 29 -6.37 -2.29 -0.55
CA ILE A 29 -5.08 -1.60 -0.38
C ILE A 29 -4.29 -1.80 -1.66
N HIS A 30 -3.92 -0.70 -2.32
CA HIS A 30 -3.17 -0.75 -3.57
C HIS A 30 -1.67 -0.57 -3.34
N ILE A 31 -0.89 -1.56 -3.79
CA ILE A 31 0.57 -1.57 -3.77
C ILE A 31 1.08 -1.27 -5.17
N HIS A 32 1.71 -0.11 -5.34
CA HIS A 32 2.24 0.33 -6.63
C HIS A 32 3.49 -0.47 -7.06
N GLY A 33 3.82 -0.37 -8.35
CA GLY A 33 4.99 -0.98 -8.95
C GLY A 33 6.29 -0.17 -8.77
N MET A 34 7.29 -0.47 -9.62
CA MET A 34 8.59 0.22 -9.63
C MET A 34 8.42 1.73 -9.79
N SER A 35 9.02 2.50 -8.91
CA SER A 35 9.01 3.98 -8.92
C SER A 35 7.61 4.61 -9.00
N GLY A 36 6.55 3.85 -8.66
CA GLY A 36 5.19 4.38 -8.58
C GLY A 36 4.99 5.28 -7.36
N ASP A 37 3.77 5.76 -7.22
CA ASP A 37 3.36 6.59 -6.09
C ASP A 37 1.86 6.41 -5.78
N LEU A 38 1.35 7.21 -4.86
CA LEU A 38 -0.03 7.11 -4.39
C LEU A 38 -1.05 7.89 -5.23
N TYR A 39 -0.65 8.63 -6.30
CA TYR A 39 -1.58 9.52 -7.03
C TYR A 39 -1.36 9.64 -8.56
N LEU A 40 -0.24 9.22 -9.14
CA LEU A 40 0.08 9.50 -10.55
C LEU A 40 -0.33 8.41 -11.56
N ASN A 41 -0.93 7.31 -11.14
CA ASN A 41 -1.39 6.30 -12.09
C ASN A 41 -2.69 6.70 -12.78
N SER A 42 -2.73 6.58 -14.11
CA SER A 42 -3.88 6.98 -14.93
C SER A 42 -5.18 6.22 -14.63
N PHE A 43 -5.09 5.04 -14.03
CA PHE A 43 -6.25 4.24 -13.66
C PHE A 43 -6.81 4.55 -12.25
N TYR A 44 -6.08 5.28 -11.40
CA TYR A 44 -6.52 5.62 -10.05
C TYR A 44 -7.87 6.37 -10.03
N PRO A 45 -8.10 7.43 -10.84
CA PRO A 45 -9.37 8.15 -10.80
C PRO A 45 -10.61 7.28 -11.01
N ALA A 46 -10.49 6.23 -11.85
CA ALA A 46 -11.59 5.29 -12.06
C ALA A 46 -11.82 4.40 -10.82
N MET A 47 -10.75 3.95 -10.17
CA MET A 47 -10.82 3.11 -8.95
C MET A 47 -11.28 3.91 -7.74
N GLU A 48 -10.76 5.12 -7.55
CA GLU A 48 -11.10 6.07 -6.49
C GLU A 48 -12.61 6.38 -6.45
N LYS A 49 -13.24 6.38 -7.62
CA LYS A 49 -14.67 6.57 -7.77
C LYS A 49 -15.45 5.25 -7.62
N ASN A 50 -15.10 4.26 -8.44
CA ASN A 50 -15.96 3.07 -8.59
C ASN A 50 -15.90 2.13 -7.39
N TYR A 51 -14.76 1.96 -6.72
CA TYR A 51 -14.70 1.09 -5.55
C TYR A 51 -15.56 1.59 -4.39
N PRO A 52 -15.47 2.86 -3.96
CA PRO A 52 -16.34 3.36 -2.88
C PRO A 52 -17.82 3.33 -3.22
N GLU A 53 -18.21 3.64 -4.46
CA GLU A 53 -19.60 3.56 -4.92
C GLU A 53 -20.16 2.13 -4.88
N ASN A 54 -19.30 1.12 -4.92
CA ASN A 54 -19.67 -0.30 -4.88
C ASN A 54 -19.36 -0.99 -3.53
N GLY A 55 -19.19 -0.24 -2.45
CA GLY A 55 -19.07 -0.76 -1.09
C GLY A 55 -17.65 -1.20 -0.68
N TRP A 56 -16.62 -0.81 -1.43
CA TRP A 56 -15.23 -1.07 -1.13
C TRP A 56 -14.47 0.24 -0.92
N SER A 57 -13.93 0.47 0.26
CA SER A 57 -12.97 1.55 0.44
C SER A 57 -11.70 1.27 -0.38
N PHE A 58 -11.07 2.31 -0.89
CA PHE A 58 -9.86 2.19 -1.69
C PHE A 58 -8.74 3.01 -1.07
N LEU A 59 -7.59 2.39 -0.87
CA LEU A 59 -6.41 3.02 -0.28
C LEU A 59 -5.25 2.91 -1.26
N THR A 60 -4.82 4.04 -1.83
CA THR A 60 -3.53 4.11 -2.54
C THR A 60 -2.44 4.40 -1.53
N THR A 61 -1.28 3.75 -1.70
CA THR A 61 -0.24 3.76 -0.68
C THR A 61 1.13 4.13 -1.22
N GLU A 62 1.93 4.81 -0.41
CA GLU A 62 3.39 4.76 -0.56
C GLU A 62 3.92 3.41 -0.11
N ASN A 63 4.99 2.98 -0.75
CA ASN A 63 5.92 1.99 -0.23
C ASN A 63 7.35 2.57 -0.36
N ARG A 64 8.35 1.94 0.25
CA ARG A 64 9.74 2.44 0.21
C ARG A 64 10.33 2.60 -1.19
N GLY A 65 9.76 1.94 -2.20
CA GLY A 65 10.14 2.06 -3.60
C GLY A 65 9.45 3.20 -4.35
N THR A 66 8.80 4.13 -3.65
CA THR A 66 8.14 5.31 -4.25
C THR A 66 9.16 6.19 -4.95
N HIS A 67 8.89 6.51 -6.23
CA HIS A 67 9.77 7.24 -7.14
C HIS A 67 11.17 6.63 -7.27
N SER A 68 12.05 7.26 -8.04
CA SER A 68 13.44 6.80 -8.16
C SER A 68 14.22 7.02 -6.87
N ILE A 69 14.09 8.20 -6.27
CA ILE A 69 14.65 8.55 -4.95
C ILE A 69 13.58 9.35 -4.20
N THR A 70 13.27 8.94 -2.99
CA THR A 70 12.32 9.62 -2.11
C THR A 70 12.94 9.78 -0.73
N GLN A 71 12.77 10.97 -0.14
CA GLN A 71 13.14 11.22 1.24
C GLN A 71 11.95 10.87 2.14
N PHE A 72 12.14 9.90 3.01
CA PHE A 72 11.15 9.50 4.01
C PHE A 72 11.52 10.06 5.39
N ASN A 73 10.52 10.53 6.11
CA ASN A 73 10.63 10.80 7.53
C ASN A 73 10.62 9.50 8.32
N THR A 74 11.28 9.49 9.46
CA THR A 74 11.31 8.35 10.36
C THR A 74 10.72 8.70 11.74
N THR A 75 10.26 7.70 12.45
CA THR A 75 9.63 7.85 13.78
C THR A 75 10.58 8.40 14.85
N ASP A 76 11.88 8.34 14.63
CA ASP A 76 12.90 8.95 15.50
C ASP A 76 13.31 10.38 15.07
N GLY A 77 12.59 10.98 14.11
CA GLY A 77 12.76 12.36 13.68
C GLY A 77 13.87 12.57 12.63
N ARG A 78 14.47 11.52 12.10
CA ARG A 78 15.43 11.60 11.00
C ARG A 78 14.72 11.60 9.64
N CYS A 79 15.49 11.92 8.60
CA CYS A 79 15.09 11.71 7.21
C CYS A 79 16.08 10.74 6.55
N ILE A 80 15.54 9.82 5.74
CA ILE A 80 16.35 8.85 4.98
C ILE A 80 15.95 8.88 3.51
N ASN A 81 16.91 8.76 2.61
CA ASN A 81 16.66 8.64 1.18
C ASN A 81 16.57 7.15 0.81
N ILE A 82 15.44 6.75 0.23
CA ILE A 82 15.22 5.41 -0.30
C ILE A 82 14.74 5.55 -1.76
N GLY A 83 13.48 5.21 -2.05
CA GLY A 83 12.97 5.11 -3.41
C GLY A 83 13.48 3.84 -4.09
N ASN A 84 13.04 3.62 -5.30
CA ASN A 84 13.39 2.41 -6.06
C ASN A 84 14.91 2.18 -6.23
N ALA A 85 15.71 3.25 -6.20
CA ALA A 85 17.16 3.16 -6.35
C ALA A 85 17.88 2.52 -5.15
N TYR A 86 17.31 2.59 -3.96
CA TYR A 86 17.93 2.16 -2.71
C TYR A 86 17.09 1.20 -1.88
N GLU A 87 15.86 0.90 -2.31
CA GLU A 87 15.04 -0.08 -1.59
C GLU A 87 15.69 -1.47 -1.62
N LYS A 88 15.60 -2.18 -0.51
CA LYS A 88 15.78 -3.62 -0.47
C LYS A 88 14.43 -4.26 -0.70
N PHE A 89 14.34 -5.13 -1.69
CA PHE A 89 13.07 -5.75 -2.08
C PHE A 89 12.40 -6.47 -0.90
N GLU A 90 13.18 -7.17 -0.09
CA GLU A 90 12.70 -7.98 1.03
C GLU A 90 12.02 -7.14 2.13
N ASP A 91 12.41 -5.86 2.25
CA ASP A 91 11.85 -4.97 3.26
C ASP A 91 10.41 -4.50 2.91
N CYS A 92 9.89 -4.82 1.72
CA CYS A 92 8.50 -4.56 1.34
C CYS A 92 7.48 -5.18 2.31
N ILE A 93 7.88 -6.23 3.04
CA ILE A 93 7.03 -6.86 4.06
C ILE A 93 6.64 -5.86 5.17
N TYR A 94 7.53 -4.94 5.54
CA TYR A 94 7.26 -3.94 6.57
C TYR A 94 6.24 -2.91 6.10
N ASP A 95 6.32 -2.50 4.84
CA ASP A 95 5.41 -1.52 4.25
C ASP A 95 4.00 -2.11 4.10
N ILE A 96 3.90 -3.32 3.55
CA ILE A 96 2.61 -4.00 3.35
C ILE A 96 1.94 -4.28 4.70
N GLN A 97 2.71 -4.80 5.67
CA GLN A 97 2.17 -5.06 7.01
C GLN A 97 1.67 -3.79 7.68
N ALA A 98 2.42 -2.67 7.58
CA ALA A 98 2.01 -1.41 8.18
C ALA A 98 0.67 -0.91 7.61
N TRP A 99 0.42 -1.09 6.31
CA TRP A 99 -0.85 -0.72 5.71
C TRP A 99 -2.00 -1.65 6.09
N ILE A 100 -1.76 -2.94 6.25
CA ILE A 100 -2.74 -3.90 6.77
C ILE A 100 -3.11 -3.54 8.22
N ASP A 101 -2.12 -3.28 9.05
CA ASP A 101 -2.33 -2.88 10.45
C ASP A 101 -3.12 -1.56 10.54
N LYS A 102 -2.82 -0.59 9.67
CA LYS A 102 -3.57 0.66 9.57
C LYS A 102 -5.02 0.42 9.17
N ALA A 103 -5.28 -0.45 8.21
CA ALA A 103 -6.64 -0.79 7.81
C ALA A 103 -7.44 -1.43 8.97
N LYS A 104 -6.81 -2.30 9.75
CA LYS A 104 -7.39 -2.90 10.96
C LYS A 104 -7.66 -1.85 12.05
N GLU A 105 -6.71 -0.94 12.30
CA GLU A 105 -6.86 0.19 13.23
C GLU A 105 -8.07 1.06 12.85
N LEU A 106 -8.31 1.28 11.56
CA LEU A 106 -9.45 2.03 11.04
C LEU A 106 -10.79 1.26 11.11
N GLY A 107 -10.76 -0.02 11.50
CA GLY A 107 -11.94 -0.85 11.74
C GLY A 107 -12.40 -1.69 10.54
N TYR A 108 -11.61 -1.76 9.47
CA TYR A 108 -11.92 -2.63 8.33
C TYR A 108 -11.79 -4.10 8.71
N LYS A 109 -12.77 -4.91 8.26
CA LYS A 109 -12.84 -6.35 8.59
C LYS A 109 -12.29 -7.22 7.46
N ARG A 110 -12.51 -6.79 6.21
CA ARG A 110 -12.14 -7.54 5.02
C ARG A 110 -11.10 -6.75 4.22
N ILE A 111 -9.89 -7.27 4.15
CA ILE A 111 -8.74 -6.61 3.53
C ILE A 111 -8.32 -7.38 2.28
N TRP A 112 -8.30 -6.69 1.15
CA TRP A 112 -7.76 -7.19 -0.10
C TRP A 112 -6.55 -6.37 -0.51
N LEU A 113 -5.54 -7.04 -1.06
CA LEU A 113 -4.39 -6.38 -1.67
C LEU A 113 -4.54 -6.36 -3.18
N GLN A 114 -4.49 -5.16 -3.75
CA GLN A 114 -4.39 -4.95 -5.19
C GLN A 114 -2.97 -4.48 -5.50
N ALA A 115 -2.35 -5.05 -6.54
CA ALA A 115 -0.97 -4.72 -6.85
C ALA A 115 -0.73 -4.60 -8.35
N HIS A 116 0.08 -3.62 -8.77
CA HIS A 116 0.37 -3.32 -10.17
C HIS A 116 1.86 -3.50 -10.49
N SER A 117 2.17 -4.01 -11.67
CA SER A 117 3.53 -4.16 -12.22
C SER A 117 4.46 -4.96 -11.31
N LEU A 118 5.46 -4.37 -10.65
CA LEU A 118 6.33 -5.00 -9.64
C LEU A 118 5.60 -5.29 -8.32
N GLY A 119 4.49 -4.61 -8.05
CA GLY A 119 3.70 -4.78 -6.83
C GLY A 119 3.27 -6.21 -6.55
N PRO A 120 2.77 -7.00 -7.53
CA PRO A 120 2.45 -8.42 -7.35
C PRO A 120 3.62 -9.24 -6.81
N SER A 121 4.85 -9.01 -7.26
CA SER A 121 6.03 -9.70 -6.75
C SER A 121 6.29 -9.37 -5.27
N LYS A 122 6.13 -8.09 -4.88
CA LYS A 122 6.23 -7.66 -3.47
C LYS A 122 5.14 -8.30 -2.60
N VAL A 123 3.89 -8.31 -3.08
CA VAL A 123 2.78 -8.94 -2.35
C VAL A 123 2.95 -10.46 -2.27
N SER A 124 3.39 -11.13 -3.34
CA SER A 124 3.69 -12.57 -3.31
C SER A 124 4.78 -12.89 -2.30
N TYR A 125 5.83 -12.08 -2.24
CA TYR A 125 6.89 -12.23 -1.24
C TYR A 125 6.35 -12.04 0.18
N TYR A 126 5.52 -11.01 0.41
CA TYR A 126 4.86 -10.78 1.69
C TYR A 126 4.00 -11.99 2.10
N MET A 127 3.10 -12.47 1.24
CA MET A 127 2.21 -13.59 1.52
C MET A 127 2.97 -14.88 1.86
N THR A 128 4.10 -15.12 1.18
CA THR A 128 4.94 -16.30 1.43
C THR A 128 5.66 -16.24 2.78
N ASN A 129 6.07 -15.04 3.20
CA ASN A 129 6.85 -14.84 4.43
C ASN A 129 5.98 -14.48 5.64
N THR A 130 4.68 -14.26 5.44
CA THR A 130 3.72 -13.89 6.48
C THR A 130 2.45 -14.75 6.32
N PRO A 131 2.51 -16.07 6.58
CA PRO A 131 1.40 -16.99 6.30
C PRO A 131 0.16 -16.71 7.16
N ASP A 132 0.33 -16.16 8.36
CA ASP A 132 -0.76 -15.82 9.29
C ASP A 132 -1.25 -14.37 9.09
N ASN A 133 -1.28 -13.89 7.85
CA ASN A 133 -1.79 -12.56 7.52
C ASN A 133 -3.33 -12.55 7.44
N ASP A 134 -3.91 -11.34 7.55
CA ASP A 134 -5.37 -11.13 7.52
C ASP A 134 -5.90 -10.74 6.13
N VAL A 135 -5.21 -11.11 5.06
CA VAL A 135 -5.59 -10.79 3.67
C VAL A 135 -6.55 -11.83 3.14
N GLU A 136 -7.75 -11.41 2.72
CA GLU A 136 -8.78 -12.30 2.19
C GLU A 136 -8.66 -12.55 0.67
N GLY A 137 -8.05 -11.64 -0.07
CA GLY A 137 -7.95 -11.78 -1.51
C GLY A 137 -6.90 -10.88 -2.15
N LEU A 138 -6.54 -11.25 -3.39
CA LEU A 138 -5.49 -10.61 -4.17
C LEU A 138 -6.01 -10.22 -5.55
N ILE A 139 -5.64 -9.02 -6.01
CA ILE A 139 -5.97 -8.50 -7.35
C ILE A 139 -4.66 -8.13 -8.04
N TRP A 140 -4.35 -8.80 -9.14
CA TRP A 140 -3.16 -8.53 -9.94
C TRP A 140 -3.50 -7.66 -11.14
N LEU A 141 -2.82 -6.52 -11.26
CA LEU A 141 -2.92 -5.61 -12.40
C LEU A 141 -1.59 -5.63 -13.16
N SER A 142 -1.60 -6.20 -14.38
CA SER A 142 -0.42 -6.25 -15.25
C SER A 142 0.86 -6.62 -14.48
N PRO A 143 0.93 -7.81 -13.89
CA PRO A 143 2.14 -8.23 -13.18
C PRO A 143 3.35 -8.22 -14.11
N SER A 144 4.50 -7.77 -13.60
CA SER A 144 5.78 -7.93 -14.30
C SER A 144 6.31 -9.35 -14.11
N ASP A 145 6.96 -9.88 -15.15
CA ASP A 145 7.67 -11.16 -15.12
C ASP A 145 8.94 -11.06 -14.26
#